data_e24feb56449c99d9bcbcc84a1945305f
#
_entry.id   e24feb56449c99d9bcbcc84a1945305f
#
_cell.length_a   1.000
_cell.length_b   1.000
_cell.length_c   1.000
_cell.angle_alpha   90.00
_cell.angle_beta   90.00
_cell.angle_gamma   90.00
#
_symmetry.space_group_name_H-M   'P 1'
#
loop_
_entity.id
_entity.type
_entity.pdbx_description
1 polymer ?
#
loop_
_entity_poly.entity_id
_entity_poly.type
_entity_poly.pdbx_seq_one_letter_code
_entity_poly.pdbx_strand_id
1 'polypeptide(L)'
;HADTLIEINSGTINVNKSYEGIEGETININDGKIYVKASDDGINASDGSDSESEEMGAPQGGGPMGGTKPSEEGMQGEKPQFNENNAPNMQEGIPNSEGEKPELGQSNDQNQTQNTNNMPQMNAGEAINANGNNAPKEAQPSMGDMQGGRGPMGGESSGTGVLNINGGYIVVDADGDGLDANGSINMSGGTMIVYGPTNGGNGALDYDNEFNITGGVLVAAGSVGMAQTPSSTSTQYILNLTLSEQEANTLVRIEDEDGNEVITIAPDKKFASFIISTPDLNKGSNYKVYTGGSVDGGNEENGVYTNGNYTKGTEVISTSVSEIITSATQEGVTVSNSRGGGMNKNGGIGRGNR
;
A
#
# COMPACT_ATOMS: atom_id res chain seq x y z
N HIS A 1 7.48 -0.81 15.34
CA HIS A 1 8.21 -1.96 14.82
C HIS A 1 8.03 -3.17 15.72
N ALA A 2 7.86 -4.34 15.12
CA ALA A 2 7.91 -5.64 15.78
C ALA A 2 8.57 -6.67 14.85
N ASP A 3 9.49 -7.48 15.41
CA ASP A 3 10.27 -8.43 14.61
C ASP A 3 9.43 -9.56 13.99
N THR A 4 8.25 -9.86 14.54
CA THR A 4 7.44 -10.99 14.07
C THR A 4 5.97 -10.64 13.82
N LEU A 5 5.25 -10.11 14.81
CA LEU A 5 3.80 -9.92 14.72
C LEU A 5 3.35 -8.60 15.32
N ILE A 6 2.55 -7.88 14.55
CA ILE A 6 1.71 -6.77 15.02
C ILE A 6 0.25 -7.19 14.86
N GLU A 7 -0.53 -7.04 15.92
CA GLU A 7 -1.96 -7.31 15.91
C GLU A 7 -2.73 -6.10 16.45
N ILE A 8 -3.57 -5.50 15.62
CA ILE A 8 -4.37 -4.32 15.95
C ILE A 8 -5.83 -4.73 15.92
N ASN A 9 -6.45 -4.81 17.10
CA ASN A 9 -7.82 -5.30 17.26
C ASN A 9 -8.85 -4.19 17.45
N SER A 10 -8.43 -3.00 17.87
CA SER A 10 -9.30 -1.84 18.07
C SER A 10 -8.50 -0.61 18.52
N GLY A 11 -9.20 0.51 18.74
CA GLY A 11 -8.62 1.73 19.29
C GLY A 11 -8.22 2.74 18.23
N THR A 12 -7.44 3.75 18.63
CA THR A 12 -6.95 4.79 17.73
C THR A 12 -5.44 4.84 17.82
N ILE A 13 -4.79 4.72 16.68
CA ILE A 13 -3.33 4.83 16.52
C ILE A 13 -3.04 6.03 15.62
N ASN A 14 -2.19 6.95 16.10
CA ASN A 14 -1.73 8.10 15.34
C ASN A 14 -0.20 8.08 15.30
N VAL A 15 0.36 7.75 14.15
CA VAL A 15 1.77 7.91 13.85
C VAL A 15 1.93 9.22 13.09
N ASN A 16 2.17 10.32 13.83
CA ASN A 16 2.16 11.66 13.26
C ASN A 16 3.43 11.99 12.45
N LYS A 17 4.51 11.26 12.70
CA LYS A 17 5.80 11.39 12.01
C LYS A 17 6.68 10.19 12.35
N SER A 18 7.13 9.50 11.32
CA SER A 18 8.09 8.39 11.40
C SER A 18 9.00 8.39 10.18
N TYR A 19 10.04 7.60 10.19
CA TYR A 19 10.74 7.17 8.99
C TYR A 19 9.85 6.12 8.33
N GLU A 20 9.74 4.93 8.90
CA GLU A 20 8.72 3.96 8.58
C GLU A 20 7.53 4.06 9.55
N GLY A 21 6.33 3.77 9.06
CA GLY A 21 5.12 3.94 9.85
C GLY A 21 4.85 2.78 10.80
N ILE A 22 4.27 1.70 10.29
CA ILE A 22 4.02 0.45 11.01
C ILE A 22 4.82 -0.65 10.32
N GLU A 23 5.75 -1.29 11.05
CA GLU A 23 6.67 -2.25 10.47
C GLU A 23 6.68 -3.56 11.27
N GLY A 24 6.64 -4.71 10.57
CA GLY A 24 6.71 -6.04 11.16
C GLY A 24 6.55 -7.15 10.13
N GLU A 25 7.04 -8.38 10.41
CA GLU A 25 6.95 -9.51 9.48
C GLU A 25 5.50 -9.87 9.15
N THR A 26 4.64 -9.94 10.16
CA THR A 26 3.20 -10.14 9.99
C THR A 26 2.45 -9.01 10.67
N ILE A 27 1.59 -8.34 9.90
CA ILE A 27 0.75 -7.26 10.41
C ILE A 27 -0.71 -7.62 10.19
N ASN A 28 -1.48 -7.76 11.29
CA ASN A 28 -2.91 -8.03 11.27
C ASN A 28 -3.67 -6.81 11.79
N ILE A 29 -4.46 -6.18 10.93
CA ILE A 29 -5.36 -5.08 11.29
C ILE A 29 -6.79 -5.61 11.24
N ASN A 30 -7.36 -5.86 12.43
CA ASN A 30 -8.69 -6.41 12.57
C ASN A 30 -9.77 -5.34 12.73
N ASP A 31 -9.42 -4.22 13.37
CA ASP A 31 -10.29 -3.05 13.55
C ASP A 31 -9.47 -1.86 14.09
N GLY A 32 -10.08 -0.68 14.19
CA GLY A 32 -9.50 0.52 14.75
C GLY A 32 -9.49 1.71 13.79
N LYS A 33 -9.07 2.85 14.30
CA LYS A 33 -8.76 4.05 13.50
C LYS A 33 -7.26 4.26 13.49
N ILE A 34 -6.64 4.18 12.33
CA ILE A 34 -5.19 4.20 12.18
C ILE A 34 -4.82 5.31 11.21
N TYR A 35 -3.96 6.22 11.65
CA TYR A 35 -3.43 7.31 10.85
C TYR A 35 -1.92 7.23 10.89
N VAL A 36 -1.31 7.09 9.72
CA VAL A 36 0.13 6.96 9.57
C VAL A 36 0.65 8.07 8.65
N LYS A 37 1.68 8.79 9.13
CA LYS A 37 2.48 9.68 8.30
C LYS A 37 3.93 9.30 8.39
N ALA A 38 4.50 8.85 7.26
CA ALA A 38 5.88 8.38 7.16
C ALA A 38 6.66 9.18 6.10
N SER A 39 7.97 9.35 6.32
CA SER A 39 8.88 9.95 5.35
C SER A 39 9.51 8.93 4.41
N ASP A 40 9.28 7.66 4.68
CA ASP A 40 9.55 6.50 3.85
C ASP A 40 8.28 5.67 3.81
N ASP A 41 8.29 4.36 4.08
CA ASP A 41 7.14 3.49 3.88
C ASP A 41 6.06 3.67 4.96
N GLY A 42 4.81 3.58 4.54
CA GLY A 42 3.66 3.78 5.42
C GLY A 42 3.39 2.58 6.30
N ILE A 43 3.11 1.43 5.71
CA ILE A 43 2.98 0.14 6.38
C ILE A 43 3.90 -0.84 5.67
N ASN A 44 4.92 -1.34 6.38
CA ASN A 44 5.94 -2.23 5.86
C ASN A 44 5.82 -3.62 6.51
N ALA A 45 5.42 -4.63 5.71
CA ALA A 45 5.40 -6.02 6.12
C ALA A 45 6.66 -6.72 5.59
N SER A 46 7.74 -6.71 6.40
CA SER A 46 9.03 -7.29 6.06
C SER A 46 9.60 -8.12 7.20
N ASP A 47 10.43 -9.10 6.86
CA ASP A 47 11.15 -9.93 7.84
C ASP A 47 12.45 -9.28 8.34
N GLY A 48 12.68 -8.01 7.96
CA GLY A 48 13.87 -7.26 8.33
C GLY A 48 15.14 -7.67 7.57
N SER A 49 15.03 -8.53 6.56
CA SER A 49 16.20 -8.97 5.77
C SER A 49 16.74 -7.89 4.84
N ASP A 50 15.97 -6.86 4.55
CA ASP A 50 16.34 -5.79 3.62
C ASP A 50 17.06 -4.62 4.30
N SER A 51 17.04 -4.52 5.63
CA SER A 51 17.64 -3.39 6.38
C SER A 51 19.18 -3.37 6.39
N GLU A 52 19.86 -4.38 5.85
CA GLU A 52 21.33 -4.45 5.82
C GLU A 52 21.98 -4.00 4.48
N SER A 53 21.20 -3.66 3.44
CA SER A 53 21.77 -3.34 2.11
C SER A 53 22.07 -1.87 1.83
N GLU A 54 21.63 -0.94 2.68
CA GLU A 54 21.81 0.50 2.42
C GLU A 54 23.17 1.10 2.83
N GLU A 55 24.07 0.35 3.51
CA GLU A 55 25.36 0.90 3.97
C GLU A 55 26.60 0.49 3.13
N MET A 56 26.46 0.02 1.89
CA MET A 56 27.61 -0.31 1.04
C MET A 56 27.51 0.19 -0.42
N GLY A 57 27.41 1.48 -0.60
CA GLY A 57 27.40 2.12 -1.92
C GLY A 57 28.48 3.20 -2.15
N ALA A 58 29.69 3.07 -1.58
CA ALA A 58 30.80 3.87 -2.03
C ALA A 58 31.50 3.15 -3.21
N PRO A 59 31.60 3.75 -4.42
CA PRO A 59 32.32 3.13 -5.54
C PRO A 59 33.80 3.08 -5.24
N GLN A 60 34.32 1.89 -4.94
CA GLN A 60 35.78 1.64 -4.98
C GLN A 60 36.25 1.69 -6.43
N GLY A 61 36.68 2.87 -6.88
CA GLY A 61 37.52 3.03 -8.05
C GLY A 61 38.92 2.48 -7.75
N GLY A 62 39.23 1.31 -8.31
CA GLY A 62 40.55 0.75 -8.25
C GLY A 62 41.54 1.57 -9.12
N GLY A 63 42.73 1.85 -8.58
CA GLY A 63 43.89 2.30 -9.28
C GLY A 63 45.09 2.35 -8.34
N PRO A 64 46.20 1.59 -8.65
CA PRO A 64 47.38 1.61 -7.81
C PRO A 64 48.34 2.70 -8.33
N MET A 65 48.65 3.69 -7.48
CA MET A 65 49.93 4.45 -7.63
C MET A 65 50.37 4.99 -6.27
N GLY A 66 51.56 4.62 -5.91
CA GLY A 66 52.25 5.00 -4.67
C GLY A 66 52.55 6.49 -4.59
N GLY A 67 52.61 6.98 -3.37
CA GLY A 67 52.99 8.35 -3.04
C GLY A 67 52.94 8.57 -1.53
N THR A 68 54.12 8.50 -0.93
CA THR A 68 54.61 9.05 0.35
C THR A 68 53.67 9.86 1.26
N LYS A 69 53.62 9.42 2.50
CA LYS A 69 53.08 10.10 3.69
C LYS A 69 53.73 11.44 3.92
N PRO A 70 53.01 12.48 4.32
CA PRO A 70 53.51 13.53 5.20
C PRO A 70 52.86 13.46 6.57
N SER A 71 53.68 13.83 7.55
CA SER A 71 53.54 13.83 8.97
C SER A 71 52.36 14.66 9.54
N GLU A 72 51.90 14.22 10.70
CA GLU A 72 51.04 14.92 11.64
C GLU A 72 51.56 16.30 12.04
N GLU A 73 50.69 17.32 11.98
CA GLU A 73 50.69 18.45 12.91
C GLU A 73 49.31 19.12 12.94
N GLY A 74 48.73 19.08 14.07
CA GLY A 74 47.80 19.85 14.84
C GLY A 74 46.83 20.84 14.14
N MET A 75 45.55 20.64 14.35
CA MET A 75 44.56 21.72 14.56
C MET A 75 43.47 21.24 15.48
N GLN A 76 43.50 21.76 16.72
CA GLN A 76 42.38 21.77 17.65
C GLN A 76 41.32 22.74 17.12
N GLY A 77 40.15 22.25 16.79
CA GLY A 77 38.96 23.05 16.50
C GLY A 77 37.95 22.86 17.63
N GLU A 78 37.64 23.94 18.36
CA GLU A 78 36.73 24.02 19.49
C GLU A 78 35.29 23.65 19.06
N LYS A 79 34.60 22.86 19.91
CA LYS A 79 33.16 22.63 19.83
C LYS A 79 32.39 23.91 20.21
N PRO A 80 31.35 24.31 19.46
CA PRO A 80 30.47 25.38 19.90
C PRO A 80 29.63 24.93 21.09
N GLN A 81 29.75 25.69 22.21
CA GLN A 81 28.86 25.56 23.37
C GLN A 81 27.51 26.19 23.04
N PHE A 82 26.43 25.43 23.21
CA PHE A 82 25.06 25.97 23.22
C PHE A 82 24.80 26.66 24.54
N ASN A 83 24.46 27.93 24.48
CA ASN A 83 24.14 28.78 25.62
C ASN A 83 22.63 28.63 25.94
N GLU A 84 22.33 28.07 27.10
CA GLU A 84 20.98 27.87 27.67
C GLU A 84 20.41 29.13 28.33
N ASN A 85 20.34 30.27 27.68
CA ASN A 85 19.69 31.43 28.27
C ASN A 85 19.02 32.29 27.17
N ASN A 86 17.84 31.84 26.69
CA ASN A 86 16.77 32.71 26.17
C ASN A 86 15.50 31.90 25.94
N ALA A 87 14.74 31.64 26.98
CA ALA A 87 13.35 31.26 26.90
C ALA A 87 12.49 32.49 27.25
N PRO A 88 11.59 32.95 26.40
CA PRO A 88 10.60 33.93 26.82
C PRO A 88 9.52 33.25 27.66
N ASN A 89 9.37 33.80 28.88
CA ASN A 89 8.31 33.48 29.82
C ASN A 89 6.97 33.97 29.28
N MET A 90 6.02 33.03 29.02
CA MET A 90 4.61 33.35 28.88
C MET A 90 3.81 32.62 29.96
N GLN A 91 3.53 33.38 30.98
CA GLN A 91 2.57 33.08 32.05
C GLN A 91 1.32 33.91 31.78
N GLU A 92 0.14 33.30 32.02
CA GLU A 92 -1.25 33.81 32.05
C GLU A 92 -2.11 33.25 30.91
N GLY A 93 -3.26 32.62 31.14
CA GLY A 93 -4.18 32.53 32.26
C GLY A 93 -5.22 31.47 31.91
N ILE A 94 -5.54 30.63 32.90
CA ILE A 94 -6.61 29.63 32.82
C ILE A 94 -7.88 30.29 33.36
N PRO A 95 -9.00 30.31 32.64
CA PRO A 95 -10.29 30.51 33.27
C PRO A 95 -10.90 29.16 33.68
N ASN A 96 -11.10 28.98 34.97
CA ASN A 96 -12.02 27.98 35.53
C ASN A 96 -13.43 28.26 35.06
N SER A 97 -14.09 27.25 34.51
CA SER A 97 -15.55 27.17 34.49
C SER A 97 -15.97 25.78 34.97
N GLU A 98 -16.42 25.71 36.23
CA GLU A 98 -17.25 24.64 36.73
C GLU A 98 -18.58 24.62 35.97
N GLY A 99 -18.97 23.44 35.47
CA GLY A 99 -20.26 23.21 34.80
C GLY A 99 -20.65 21.75 34.92
N GLU A 100 -21.48 21.52 35.87
CA GLU A 100 -22.47 20.47 36.16
C GLU A 100 -22.51 19.18 35.33
N LYS A 101 -22.45 18.08 36.08
CA LYS A 101 -22.65 16.68 35.72
C LYS A 101 -24.17 16.40 35.57
N PRO A 102 -24.68 15.82 34.49
CA PRO A 102 -26.03 15.25 34.49
C PRO A 102 -26.05 13.83 35.04
N GLU A 103 -27.05 13.57 35.86
CA GLU A 103 -27.35 12.31 36.52
C GLU A 103 -27.79 11.19 35.56
N LEU A 104 -27.43 9.96 35.93
CA LEU A 104 -27.90 8.69 35.35
C LEU A 104 -29.37 8.47 35.61
N GLY A 105 -30.16 8.46 34.57
CA GLY A 105 -31.53 7.90 34.61
C GLY A 105 -31.51 6.40 34.33
N GLN A 106 -31.92 5.61 35.34
CA GLN A 106 -32.25 4.19 35.20
C GLN A 106 -33.59 4.05 34.48
N SER A 107 -33.66 3.20 33.46
CA SER A 107 -34.94 2.56 33.12
C SER A 107 -34.72 1.09 32.77
N ASN A 108 -35.34 0.26 33.60
CA ASN A 108 -35.63 -1.14 33.35
C ASN A 108 -36.44 -1.30 32.06
N ASP A 109 -36.14 -2.32 31.24
CA ASP A 109 -37.20 -3.23 30.86
C ASP A 109 -36.67 -4.60 30.43
N GLN A 110 -37.23 -5.62 31.03
CA GLN A 110 -37.06 -7.03 30.70
C GLN A 110 -37.92 -7.35 29.46
N ASN A 111 -37.39 -8.07 28.49
CA ASN A 111 -38.19 -9.09 27.83
C ASN A 111 -37.31 -10.19 27.25
N GLN A 112 -37.36 -11.37 27.85
CA GLN A 112 -36.91 -12.64 27.34
C GLN A 112 -37.89 -13.10 26.26
N THR A 113 -37.36 -13.54 25.11
CA THR A 113 -38.03 -14.62 24.40
C THR A 113 -36.95 -15.47 23.70
N GLN A 114 -36.87 -16.71 24.18
CA GLN A 114 -36.12 -17.81 23.59
C GLN A 114 -36.70 -18.14 22.21
N ASN A 115 -35.84 -18.44 21.25
CA ASN A 115 -36.22 -19.37 20.19
C ASN A 115 -34.97 -20.20 19.77
N THR A 116 -35.07 -21.47 20.12
CA THR A 116 -34.17 -22.55 19.80
C THR A 116 -34.54 -23.18 18.45
N ASN A 117 -33.55 -23.74 17.79
CA ASN A 117 -33.61 -24.77 16.75
C ASN A 117 -33.63 -24.33 15.28
N ASN A 118 -32.49 -24.48 14.60
CA ASN A 118 -32.29 -25.54 13.60
C ASN A 118 -30.87 -25.49 13.01
N MET A 119 -30.04 -26.45 13.42
CA MET A 119 -28.87 -26.87 12.65
C MET A 119 -29.23 -28.13 11.86
N PRO A 120 -28.92 -28.24 10.57
CA PRO A 120 -28.84 -29.54 9.91
C PRO A 120 -27.43 -30.13 10.14
N GLN A 121 -27.40 -31.31 10.73
CA GLN A 121 -26.24 -32.22 10.75
C GLN A 121 -25.95 -32.67 9.33
N MET A 122 -24.68 -32.63 8.92
CA MET A 122 -24.19 -33.42 7.81
C MET A 122 -23.33 -34.58 8.33
N ASN A 123 -23.71 -35.71 7.83
CA ASN A 123 -23.27 -37.07 8.16
C ASN A 123 -21.81 -37.32 7.70
N ALA A 124 -21.05 -37.98 8.55
CA ALA A 124 -19.78 -38.62 8.22
C ALA A 124 -20.00 -39.98 7.55
N GLY A 125 -19.21 -40.27 6.53
CA GLY A 125 -19.03 -41.59 5.93
C GLY A 125 -18.68 -41.46 4.43
N GLU A 126 -17.53 -41.78 4.01
CA GLU A 126 -16.96 -43.08 3.73
C GLU A 126 -15.50 -42.97 3.28
N ALA A 127 -14.65 -43.74 3.86
CA ALA A 127 -13.28 -43.99 3.42
C ALA A 127 -13.29 -44.98 2.23
N ILE A 128 -12.62 -44.63 1.15
CA ILE A 128 -12.22 -45.63 0.15
C ILE A 128 -10.69 -45.67 0.05
N ASN A 129 -10.20 -46.82 0.39
CA ASN A 129 -8.82 -47.26 0.29
C ASN A 129 -8.59 -47.78 -1.14
N ALA A 130 -7.57 -47.31 -1.84
CA ALA A 130 -7.06 -48.00 -3.02
C ALA A 130 -5.53 -47.91 -3.08
N ASN A 131 -4.96 -49.02 -2.75
CA ASN A 131 -3.59 -49.47 -2.93
C ASN A 131 -3.15 -49.41 -4.40
N GLY A 132 -1.94 -48.96 -4.69
CA GLY A 132 -1.37 -49.05 -6.04
C GLY A 132 0.11 -48.63 -6.05
N ASN A 133 0.99 -49.57 -5.75
CA ASN A 133 2.44 -49.47 -5.92
C ASN A 133 2.81 -49.09 -7.37
N ASN A 134 3.71 -48.14 -7.53
CA ASN A 134 4.83 -48.24 -8.48
C ASN A 134 5.87 -47.14 -8.18
N ALA A 135 6.99 -47.56 -7.65
CA ALA A 135 8.22 -46.75 -7.59
C ALA A 135 8.99 -46.88 -8.91
N PRO A 136 9.54 -45.82 -9.45
CA PRO A 136 10.65 -45.92 -10.38
C PRO A 136 11.99 -45.61 -9.68
N LYS A 137 12.97 -46.38 -10.10
CA LYS A 137 14.33 -46.50 -9.70
C LYS A 137 15.12 -45.23 -9.62
N GLU A 138 15.97 -45.15 -8.60
CA GLU A 138 17.12 -44.27 -8.47
C GLU A 138 18.04 -44.31 -9.70
N ALA A 139 18.40 -43.11 -10.21
CA ALA A 139 19.53 -42.89 -11.10
C ALA A 139 20.57 -42.05 -10.37
N GLN A 140 21.77 -42.63 -10.17
CA GLN A 140 22.94 -41.93 -9.61
C GLN A 140 23.42 -40.82 -10.55
N PRO A 141 23.89 -39.67 -10.02
CA PRO A 141 24.52 -38.65 -10.83
C PRO A 141 25.99 -38.99 -11.12
N SER A 142 26.35 -38.94 -12.40
CA SER A 142 27.73 -38.95 -12.88
C SER A 142 28.40 -37.60 -12.61
N MET A 143 29.57 -37.65 -12.00
CA MET A 143 30.53 -36.52 -11.94
C MET A 143 30.98 -36.15 -13.35
N GLY A 144 30.91 -34.88 -13.69
CA GLY A 144 31.49 -34.35 -14.92
C GLY A 144 31.41 -32.83 -15.00
N ASP A 145 32.59 -32.20 -14.94
CA ASP A 145 32.93 -30.85 -15.38
C ASP A 145 32.50 -29.64 -14.56
N MET A 146 33.45 -29.19 -13.73
CA MET A 146 33.52 -27.81 -13.26
C MET A 146 33.88 -26.91 -14.47
N GLN A 147 32.92 -26.20 -15.00
CA GLN A 147 33.12 -25.02 -15.81
C GLN A 147 32.41 -23.85 -15.14
N GLY A 148 33.24 -22.91 -14.66
CA GLY A 148 32.75 -21.71 -13.98
C GLY A 148 31.82 -20.90 -14.89
N GLY A 149 30.54 -21.09 -14.69
CA GLY A 149 29.49 -20.21 -15.20
C GLY A 149 29.10 -19.26 -14.07
N ARG A 150 29.31 -17.94 -14.28
CA ARG A 150 28.65 -16.91 -13.50
C ARG A 150 27.17 -17.22 -13.54
N GLY A 151 26.61 -17.59 -12.40
CA GLY A 151 25.17 -17.70 -12.23
C GLY A 151 24.49 -16.36 -12.52
N PRO A 152 23.22 -16.36 -12.95
CA PRO A 152 22.45 -15.13 -13.03
C PRO A 152 22.38 -14.52 -11.64
N MET A 153 22.84 -13.29 -11.49
CA MET A 153 22.60 -12.47 -10.33
C MET A 153 21.09 -12.23 -10.21
N GLY A 154 20.58 -12.32 -9.01
CA GLY A 154 19.24 -11.91 -8.63
C GLY A 154 18.24 -13.06 -8.68
N GLY A 155 18.30 -13.99 -7.74
CA GLY A 155 17.12 -14.60 -7.21
C GLY A 155 16.59 -13.60 -6.18
N GLU A 156 15.57 -12.86 -6.53
CA GLU A 156 14.75 -12.16 -5.56
C GLU A 156 14.26 -13.25 -4.58
N SER A 157 14.72 -13.22 -3.35
CA SER A 157 14.11 -14.03 -2.31
C SER A 157 12.76 -13.34 -2.06
N SER A 158 11.66 -13.93 -2.55
CA SER A 158 10.34 -13.49 -2.13
C SER A 158 10.32 -13.55 -0.60
N GLY A 159 10.20 -12.40 0.03
CA GLY A 159 10.14 -12.26 1.47
C GLY A 159 8.89 -12.94 2.03
N THR A 160 8.84 -13.07 3.33
CA THR A 160 7.72 -13.71 4.05
C THR A 160 6.74 -12.70 4.66
N GLY A 161 6.96 -11.39 4.42
CA GLY A 161 6.13 -10.33 4.95
C GLY A 161 4.65 -10.46 4.59
N VAL A 162 3.75 -10.34 5.57
CA VAL A 162 2.31 -10.47 5.34
C VAL A 162 1.54 -9.34 6.01
N LEU A 163 0.77 -8.60 5.21
CA LEU A 163 -0.17 -7.61 5.71
C LEU A 163 -1.60 -8.11 5.53
N ASN A 164 -2.33 -8.29 6.63
CA ASN A 164 -3.74 -8.66 6.63
C ASN A 164 -4.61 -7.50 7.13
N ILE A 165 -5.54 -7.03 6.29
CA ILE A 165 -6.49 -5.97 6.58
C ILE A 165 -7.89 -6.57 6.64
N ASN A 166 -8.39 -6.81 7.85
CA ASN A 166 -9.68 -7.44 8.08
C ASN A 166 -10.78 -6.43 8.42
N GLY A 167 -10.40 -5.22 8.85
CA GLY A 167 -11.33 -4.17 9.25
C GLY A 167 -10.62 -2.87 9.57
N GLY A 168 -11.35 -1.94 10.19
CA GLY A 168 -10.86 -0.64 10.61
C GLY A 168 -10.96 0.46 9.56
N TYR A 169 -10.57 1.66 9.95
CA TYR A 169 -10.42 2.83 9.09
C TYR A 169 -8.96 3.27 9.13
N ILE A 170 -8.27 3.13 8.02
CA ILE A 170 -6.81 3.26 7.95
C ILE A 170 -6.48 4.30 6.90
N VAL A 171 -5.67 5.29 7.28
CA VAL A 171 -5.16 6.34 6.38
C VAL A 171 -3.64 6.35 6.47
N VAL A 172 -3.00 6.24 5.33
CA VAL A 172 -1.54 6.24 5.19
C VAL A 172 -1.14 7.39 4.28
N ASP A 173 -0.24 8.25 4.77
CA ASP A 173 0.45 9.29 4.01
C ASP A 173 1.94 8.97 4.06
N ALA A 174 2.50 8.48 2.95
CA ALA A 174 3.88 8.01 2.85
C ALA A 174 4.63 8.68 1.69
N ASP A 175 5.90 9.03 1.92
CA ASP A 175 6.77 9.58 0.87
C ASP A 175 7.56 8.48 0.16
N GLY A 176 7.76 7.31 0.80
CA GLY A 176 8.13 6.02 0.22
C GLY A 176 6.92 5.24 -0.27
N ASP A 177 6.95 3.91 -0.20
CA ASP A 177 5.82 3.09 -0.57
C ASP A 177 4.67 3.24 0.46
N GLY A 178 3.44 3.34 -0.04
CA GLY A 178 2.29 3.51 0.84
C GLY A 178 2.04 2.25 1.67
N LEU A 179 1.83 1.14 1.00
CA LEU A 179 1.84 -0.20 1.56
C LEU A 179 2.98 -0.96 0.89
N ASP A 180 3.90 -1.45 1.68
CA ASP A 180 4.99 -2.32 1.26
C ASP A 180 4.86 -3.71 1.90
N ALA A 181 5.03 -4.77 1.13
CA ALA A 181 5.08 -6.12 1.66
C ALA A 181 6.06 -6.98 0.87
N ASN A 182 7.13 -7.41 1.52
CA ASN A 182 8.06 -8.39 0.95
C ASN A 182 7.43 -9.79 0.82
N GLY A 183 6.14 -9.83 0.63
CA GLY A 183 5.32 -11.02 0.53
C GLY A 183 3.93 -10.69 0.02
N SER A 184 2.90 -10.85 0.83
CA SER A 184 1.51 -10.72 0.39
C SER A 184 0.70 -9.74 1.21
N ILE A 185 -0.25 -9.07 0.54
CA ILE A 185 -1.28 -8.24 1.17
C ILE A 185 -2.64 -8.92 0.98
N ASN A 186 -3.41 -9.05 2.05
CA ASN A 186 -4.76 -9.58 2.02
C ASN A 186 -5.72 -8.57 2.63
N MET A 187 -6.74 -8.15 1.88
CA MET A 187 -7.77 -7.26 2.36
C MET A 187 -9.15 -7.93 2.28
N SER A 188 -9.77 -8.13 3.43
CA SER A 188 -11.10 -8.75 3.53
C SER A 188 -12.18 -7.78 4.03
N GLY A 189 -11.79 -6.61 4.54
CA GLY A 189 -12.72 -5.61 5.08
C GLY A 189 -12.03 -4.29 5.41
N GLY A 190 -12.78 -3.39 6.05
CA GLY A 190 -12.30 -2.07 6.44
C GLY A 190 -12.25 -1.05 5.31
N THR A 191 -11.72 0.11 5.63
CA THR A 191 -11.45 1.21 4.67
C THR A 191 -9.98 1.56 4.76
N MET A 192 -9.28 1.42 3.64
CA MET A 192 -7.87 1.75 3.47
C MET A 192 -7.73 2.89 2.47
N ILE A 193 -7.16 4.00 2.92
CA ILE A 193 -6.86 5.17 2.10
C ILE A 193 -5.34 5.36 2.12
N VAL A 194 -4.73 5.36 0.95
CA VAL A 194 -3.27 5.48 0.78
C VAL A 194 -2.97 6.72 -0.06
N TYR A 195 -2.31 7.67 0.54
CA TYR A 195 -1.69 8.81 -0.13
C TYR A 195 -0.20 8.49 -0.27
N GLY A 196 0.14 7.90 -1.39
CA GLY A 196 1.48 7.40 -1.70
C GLY A 196 2.44 8.49 -2.19
N PRO A 197 3.61 8.10 -2.71
CA PRO A 197 4.66 9.02 -3.12
C PRO A 197 4.24 9.88 -4.31
N THR A 198 4.82 11.09 -4.38
CA THR A 198 4.67 12.00 -5.52
C THR A 198 5.79 11.86 -6.54
N ASN A 199 6.84 11.11 -6.20
CA ASN A 199 7.96 10.79 -7.09
C ASN A 199 7.76 9.43 -7.76
N GLY A 200 8.50 9.16 -8.84
CA GLY A 200 8.35 7.92 -9.62
C GLY A 200 9.24 6.76 -9.16
N GLY A 201 9.91 6.88 -8.02
CA GLY A 201 10.80 5.84 -7.49
C GLY A 201 10.11 4.79 -6.63
N ASN A 202 8.95 5.14 -6.08
CA ASN A 202 8.14 4.32 -5.19
C ASN A 202 6.69 4.31 -5.68
N GLY A 203 5.83 3.46 -5.11
CA GLY A 203 4.42 3.30 -5.44
C GLY A 203 3.48 3.51 -4.24
N ALA A 204 2.21 3.79 -4.48
CA ALA A 204 1.23 3.75 -3.40
C ALA A 204 1.03 2.33 -2.84
N LEU A 205 1.30 1.33 -3.66
CA LEU A 205 1.26 -0.09 -3.34
C LEU A 205 2.52 -0.74 -3.90
N ASP A 206 3.23 -1.52 -3.07
CA ASP A 206 4.30 -2.43 -3.46
C ASP A 206 4.17 -3.76 -2.73
N TYR A 207 4.41 -4.87 -3.42
CA TYR A 207 4.34 -6.21 -2.84
C TYR A 207 5.03 -7.23 -3.77
N ASP A 208 5.62 -8.26 -3.19
CA ASP A 208 6.37 -9.25 -3.95
C ASP A 208 5.50 -10.37 -4.55
N ASN A 209 4.52 -10.87 -3.79
CA ASN A 209 3.72 -12.03 -4.20
C ASN A 209 2.34 -11.64 -4.73
N GLU A 210 1.37 -11.36 -3.85
CA GLU A 210 -0.01 -11.08 -4.22
C GLU A 210 -0.64 -10.03 -3.29
N PHE A 211 -1.47 -9.16 -3.86
CA PHE A 211 -2.39 -8.33 -3.11
C PHE A 211 -3.82 -8.74 -3.44
N ASN A 212 -4.45 -9.52 -2.57
CA ASN A 212 -5.80 -10.03 -2.76
C ASN A 212 -6.83 -9.20 -2.00
N ILE A 213 -7.85 -8.72 -2.72
CA ILE A 213 -9.00 -8.01 -2.16
C ILE A 213 -10.25 -8.88 -2.29
N THR A 214 -10.87 -9.20 -1.14
CA THR A 214 -12.12 -9.95 -1.06
C THR A 214 -13.28 -9.12 -0.47
N GLY A 215 -12.97 -7.95 0.07
CA GLY A 215 -13.95 -7.02 0.66
C GLY A 215 -13.29 -5.73 1.14
N GLY A 216 -14.12 -4.79 1.59
CA GLY A 216 -13.69 -3.48 2.07
C GLY A 216 -13.59 -2.42 1.00
N VAL A 217 -13.04 -1.28 1.34
CA VAL A 217 -12.81 -0.14 0.44
C VAL A 217 -11.33 0.20 0.43
N LEU A 218 -10.69 0.08 -0.73
CA LEU A 218 -9.32 0.55 -0.97
C LEU A 218 -9.36 1.78 -1.86
N VAL A 219 -8.67 2.83 -1.47
CA VAL A 219 -8.28 3.95 -2.34
C VAL A 219 -6.78 4.14 -2.22
N ALA A 220 -6.07 4.12 -3.34
CA ALA A 220 -4.65 4.42 -3.38
C ALA A 220 -4.36 5.44 -4.47
N ALA A 221 -3.78 6.57 -4.09
CA ALA A 221 -3.43 7.68 -4.98
C ALA A 221 -1.93 7.98 -4.85
N GLY A 222 -1.24 8.18 -5.96
CA GLY A 222 0.19 8.45 -5.96
C GLY A 222 0.76 8.69 -7.35
N SER A 223 2.07 8.52 -7.50
CA SER A 223 2.75 8.60 -8.79
C SER A 223 2.41 7.40 -9.69
N VAL A 224 2.64 7.54 -10.99
CA VAL A 224 2.51 6.40 -11.94
C VAL A 224 3.80 5.59 -12.09
N GLY A 225 4.90 6.00 -11.48
CA GLY A 225 6.24 5.46 -11.76
C GLY A 225 6.37 3.98 -11.41
N MET A 226 6.15 3.62 -10.15
CA MET A 226 6.22 2.25 -9.60
C MET A 226 4.84 1.73 -9.20
N ALA A 227 3.75 2.35 -9.69
CA ALA A 227 2.39 1.98 -9.29
C ALA A 227 2.08 0.52 -9.62
N GLN A 228 1.83 -0.28 -8.60
CA GLN A 228 1.29 -1.62 -8.69
C GLN A 228 -0.23 -1.60 -8.48
N THR A 229 -0.94 -2.58 -9.06
CA THR A 229 -2.37 -2.80 -8.81
C THR A 229 -2.55 -4.04 -7.97
N PRO A 230 -3.60 -4.15 -7.16
CA PRO A 230 -3.93 -5.44 -6.55
C PRO A 230 -4.02 -6.57 -7.58
N SER A 231 -3.89 -7.81 -7.14
CA SER A 231 -3.79 -8.98 -8.00
C SER A 231 -5.12 -9.36 -8.65
N SER A 232 -5.05 -9.95 -9.83
CA SER A 232 -6.24 -10.46 -10.56
C SER A 232 -6.89 -11.68 -9.89
N THR A 233 -6.25 -12.25 -8.87
CA THR A 233 -6.79 -13.28 -7.97
C THR A 233 -7.78 -12.72 -6.95
N SER A 234 -7.90 -11.39 -6.84
CA SER A 234 -8.95 -10.72 -6.06
C SER A 234 -10.36 -11.15 -6.51
N THR A 235 -11.34 -11.08 -5.60
CA THR A 235 -12.76 -11.36 -5.92
C THR A 235 -13.61 -10.12 -6.00
N GLN A 236 -13.09 -8.96 -5.55
CA GLN A 236 -13.72 -7.65 -5.65
C GLN A 236 -13.13 -6.88 -6.83
N TYR A 237 -13.98 -6.12 -7.55
CA TYR A 237 -13.55 -5.38 -8.74
C TYR A 237 -12.70 -4.16 -8.38
N ILE A 238 -11.78 -3.83 -9.28
CA ILE A 238 -10.78 -2.78 -9.11
C ILE A 238 -10.79 -1.90 -10.35
N LEU A 239 -10.85 -0.59 -10.16
CA LEU A 239 -10.53 0.39 -11.20
C LEU A 239 -9.10 0.90 -10.96
N ASN A 240 -8.24 0.72 -11.97
CA ASN A 240 -6.90 1.27 -12.02
C ASN A 240 -6.88 2.43 -13.03
N LEU A 241 -6.84 3.65 -12.52
CA LEU A 241 -6.99 4.86 -13.32
C LEU A 241 -5.66 5.58 -13.45
N THR A 242 -5.29 5.92 -14.68
CA THR A 242 -4.16 6.81 -14.96
C THR A 242 -4.71 8.17 -15.44
N LEU A 243 -4.40 9.21 -14.69
CA LEU A 243 -4.83 10.58 -14.92
C LEU A 243 -3.64 11.42 -15.38
N SER A 244 -3.91 12.60 -15.96
CA SER A 244 -2.91 13.67 -15.96
C SER A 244 -2.55 14.00 -14.52
N GLU A 245 -1.35 14.52 -14.26
CA GLU A 245 -0.96 14.93 -12.92
C GLU A 245 -2.01 15.89 -12.33
N GLN A 246 -2.51 15.55 -11.17
CA GLN A 246 -3.45 16.33 -10.38
C GLN A 246 -2.72 16.99 -9.22
N GLU A 247 -3.04 18.23 -8.95
CA GLU A 247 -2.53 18.90 -7.75
C GLU A 247 -3.18 18.35 -6.49
N ALA A 248 -2.47 18.48 -5.36
CA ALA A 248 -3.01 18.15 -4.05
C ALA A 248 -4.38 18.79 -3.82
N ASN A 249 -5.27 18.09 -3.15
CA ASN A 249 -6.66 18.50 -2.87
C ASN A 249 -7.55 18.67 -4.13
N THR A 250 -7.14 18.14 -5.28
CA THR A 250 -8.04 18.04 -6.43
C THR A 250 -9.05 16.92 -6.16
N LEU A 251 -10.35 17.26 -6.20
CA LEU A 251 -11.42 16.29 -6.04
C LEU A 251 -11.39 15.24 -7.17
N VAL A 252 -11.51 13.98 -6.79
CA VAL A 252 -11.87 12.87 -7.68
C VAL A 252 -13.26 12.39 -7.25
N ARG A 253 -14.18 12.40 -8.22
CA ARG A 253 -15.52 11.85 -8.04
C ARG A 253 -15.72 10.72 -9.02
N ILE A 254 -16.18 9.57 -8.53
CA ILE A 254 -16.62 8.44 -9.36
C ILE A 254 -18.12 8.27 -9.18
N GLU A 255 -18.83 8.18 -10.29
CA GLU A 255 -20.28 7.95 -10.35
C GLU A 255 -20.56 6.69 -11.18
N ASP A 256 -21.60 5.97 -10.80
CA ASP A 256 -22.18 4.89 -11.62
C ASP A 256 -22.96 5.45 -12.83
N GLU A 257 -23.56 4.57 -13.61
CA GLU A 257 -24.33 4.93 -14.81
C GLU A 257 -25.59 5.73 -14.52
N ASP A 258 -26.14 5.60 -13.30
CA ASP A 258 -27.33 6.34 -12.84
C ASP A 258 -26.94 7.69 -12.20
N GLY A 259 -25.64 7.97 -12.06
CA GLY A 259 -25.10 9.16 -11.44
C GLY A 259 -25.02 9.10 -9.91
N ASN A 260 -25.17 7.90 -9.33
CA ASN A 260 -24.97 7.73 -7.91
C ASN A 260 -23.47 7.78 -7.57
N GLU A 261 -23.18 8.30 -6.40
CA GLU A 261 -21.81 8.39 -5.88
C GLU A 261 -21.25 7.00 -5.55
N VAL A 262 -20.09 6.68 -6.12
CA VAL A 262 -19.23 5.59 -5.67
C VAL A 262 -18.25 6.12 -4.63
N ILE A 263 -17.59 7.24 -4.95
CA ILE A 263 -16.68 7.94 -4.02
C ILE A 263 -16.51 9.39 -4.44
N THR A 264 -16.27 10.25 -3.44
CA THR A 264 -15.75 11.61 -3.61
C THR A 264 -14.59 11.82 -2.64
N ILE A 265 -13.39 12.05 -3.18
CA ILE A 265 -12.18 12.19 -2.39
C ILE A 265 -11.25 13.24 -2.99
N ALA A 266 -10.53 13.96 -2.13
CA ALA A 266 -9.49 14.92 -2.51
C ALA A 266 -8.17 14.47 -1.86
N PRO A 267 -7.32 13.72 -2.56
CA PRO A 267 -6.01 13.34 -2.05
C PRO A 267 -5.19 14.57 -1.65
N ASP A 268 -4.58 14.53 -0.48
CA ASP A 268 -3.82 15.67 0.06
C ASP A 268 -2.42 15.84 -0.55
N LYS A 269 -2.01 14.93 -1.42
CA LYS A 269 -0.77 14.96 -2.20
C LYS A 269 -1.06 15.00 -3.70
N LYS A 270 -0.09 15.37 -4.51
CA LYS A 270 -0.15 15.25 -5.96
C LYS A 270 -0.24 13.79 -6.37
N PHE A 271 -1.02 13.50 -7.41
CA PHE A 271 -1.20 12.15 -7.91
C PHE A 271 -1.47 12.13 -9.42
N ALA A 272 -1.18 10.99 -10.03
CA ALA A 272 -1.56 10.68 -11.41
C ALA A 272 -2.01 9.21 -11.55
N SER A 273 -1.69 8.35 -10.57
CA SER A 273 -2.27 7.02 -10.40
C SER A 273 -3.39 7.10 -9.36
N PHE A 274 -4.52 6.48 -9.65
CA PHE A 274 -5.65 6.38 -8.73
C PHE A 274 -6.27 5.00 -8.84
N ILE A 275 -6.19 4.25 -7.76
CA ILE A 275 -6.72 2.89 -7.66
C ILE A 275 -7.88 2.88 -6.67
N ILE A 276 -8.98 2.26 -7.05
CA ILE A 276 -10.11 2.05 -6.16
C ILE A 276 -10.66 0.64 -6.29
N SER A 277 -10.96 0.05 -5.14
CA SER A 277 -11.75 -1.18 -5.02
C SER A 277 -12.82 -0.98 -3.95
N THR A 278 -14.05 -1.27 -4.27
CA THR A 278 -15.21 -1.13 -3.37
C THR A 278 -16.28 -2.14 -3.77
N PRO A 279 -17.14 -2.59 -2.82
CA PRO A 279 -18.30 -3.43 -3.14
C PRO A 279 -19.29 -2.82 -4.14
N ASP A 280 -19.23 -1.51 -4.35
CA ASP A 280 -20.12 -0.79 -5.29
C ASP A 280 -19.68 -0.93 -6.75
N LEU A 281 -18.49 -1.48 -7.01
CA LEU A 281 -18.04 -1.78 -8.36
C LEU A 281 -18.61 -3.12 -8.83
N ASN A 282 -19.35 -3.10 -9.95
CA ASN A 282 -20.05 -4.27 -10.48
C ASN A 282 -19.63 -4.58 -11.91
N LYS A 283 -19.50 -5.88 -12.22
CA LYS A 283 -19.19 -6.31 -13.59
C LYS A 283 -20.30 -5.90 -14.56
N GLY A 284 -19.89 -5.30 -15.66
CA GLY A 284 -20.79 -4.86 -16.73
C GLY A 284 -21.34 -3.44 -16.53
N SER A 285 -21.16 -2.83 -15.35
CA SER A 285 -21.60 -1.47 -15.10
C SER A 285 -20.61 -0.44 -15.63
N ASN A 286 -21.14 0.72 -15.98
CA ASN A 286 -20.37 1.85 -16.48
C ASN A 286 -20.11 2.85 -15.35
N TYR A 287 -18.91 3.43 -15.35
CA TYR A 287 -18.50 4.41 -14.37
C TYR A 287 -17.90 5.62 -15.05
N LYS A 288 -18.16 6.79 -14.47
CA LYS A 288 -17.61 8.08 -14.89
C LYS A 288 -16.72 8.65 -13.82
N VAL A 289 -15.55 9.11 -14.22
CA VAL A 289 -14.57 9.74 -13.34
C VAL A 289 -14.50 11.21 -13.67
N TYR A 290 -14.66 12.04 -12.64
CA TYR A 290 -14.54 13.50 -12.73
C TYR A 290 -13.36 13.95 -11.87
N THR A 291 -12.64 14.97 -12.33
CA THR A 291 -11.63 15.69 -11.54
C THR A 291 -12.05 17.13 -11.34
N GLY A 292 -11.72 17.70 -10.17
CA GLY A 292 -12.12 19.06 -9.78
C GLY A 292 -13.59 19.15 -9.40
N GLY A 293 -14.15 20.34 -9.59
CA GLY A 293 -15.48 20.66 -9.05
C GLY A 293 -15.40 21.11 -7.59
N SER A 294 -16.50 21.05 -6.88
CA SER A 294 -16.59 21.42 -5.46
C SER A 294 -17.65 20.63 -4.75
N VAL A 295 -17.49 20.45 -3.44
CA VAL A 295 -18.50 19.87 -2.55
C VAL A 295 -18.98 20.97 -1.61
N ASP A 296 -20.29 21.14 -1.49
CA ASP A 296 -20.93 22.05 -0.52
C ASP A 296 -21.70 21.25 0.51
N GLY A 297 -21.41 21.51 1.80
CA GLY A 297 -21.98 20.75 2.91
C GLY A 297 -21.43 19.33 3.04
N GLY A 298 -22.13 18.49 3.79
CA GLY A 298 -21.69 17.12 4.09
C GLY A 298 -20.61 17.06 5.16
N ASN A 299 -19.93 15.91 5.21
CA ASN A 299 -18.79 15.67 6.10
C ASN A 299 -17.55 15.40 5.26
N GLU A 300 -16.41 15.86 5.75
CA GLU A 300 -15.10 15.55 5.20
C GLU A 300 -14.29 14.88 6.31
N GLU A 301 -13.70 13.72 6.00
CA GLU A 301 -12.74 13.04 6.89
C GLU A 301 -11.58 12.52 6.02
N ASN A 302 -10.38 13.04 6.26
CA ASN A 302 -9.14 12.65 5.54
C ASN A 302 -9.31 12.69 4.01
N GLY A 303 -9.83 13.79 3.50
CA GLY A 303 -10.08 14.00 2.08
C GLY A 303 -11.33 13.31 1.53
N VAL A 304 -11.95 12.38 2.24
CA VAL A 304 -13.19 11.72 1.83
C VAL A 304 -14.40 12.57 2.17
N TYR A 305 -15.24 12.84 1.19
CA TYR A 305 -16.48 13.59 1.34
C TYR A 305 -17.69 12.67 1.33
N THR A 306 -18.61 12.90 2.24
CA THR A 306 -19.87 12.16 2.32
C THR A 306 -21.07 13.09 2.52
N ASN A 307 -22.20 12.77 1.90
CA ASN A 307 -23.46 13.51 2.05
C ASN A 307 -23.40 15.00 1.65
N GLY A 308 -22.42 15.40 0.86
CA GLY A 308 -22.30 16.77 0.31
C GLY A 308 -22.96 16.90 -1.05
N ASN A 309 -23.24 18.17 -1.45
CA ASN A 309 -23.74 18.48 -2.79
C ASN A 309 -22.52 18.71 -3.72
N TYR A 310 -22.27 17.76 -4.61
CA TYR A 310 -21.18 17.86 -5.57
C TYR A 310 -21.57 18.72 -6.78
N THR A 311 -20.80 19.77 -7.03
CA THR A 311 -20.81 20.51 -8.29
C THR A 311 -19.79 19.87 -9.22
N LYS A 312 -20.24 19.34 -10.35
CA LYS A 312 -19.41 18.52 -11.25
C LYS A 312 -18.19 19.27 -11.77
N GLY A 313 -17.05 18.62 -11.67
CA GLY A 313 -15.82 18.99 -12.33
C GLY A 313 -15.80 18.52 -13.79
N THR A 314 -14.60 18.24 -14.30
CA THR A 314 -14.39 17.75 -15.66
C THR A 314 -14.48 16.23 -15.69
N GLU A 315 -15.32 15.67 -16.55
CA GLU A 315 -15.31 14.21 -16.84
C GLU A 315 -14.01 13.89 -17.61
N VAL A 316 -13.19 13.03 -17.04
CA VAL A 316 -11.85 12.66 -17.55
C VAL A 316 -11.75 11.23 -18.05
N ILE A 317 -12.58 10.34 -17.52
CA ILE A 317 -12.65 8.91 -17.92
C ILE A 317 -14.12 8.47 -17.88
N SER A 318 -14.50 7.69 -18.88
CA SER A 318 -15.71 6.86 -18.87
C SER A 318 -15.30 5.44 -19.22
N THR A 319 -15.63 4.46 -18.35
CA THR A 319 -15.19 3.08 -18.51
C THR A 319 -16.24 2.09 -18.02
N SER A 320 -16.17 0.85 -18.53
CA SER A 320 -17.03 -0.24 -18.10
C SER A 320 -16.19 -1.31 -17.41
N VAL A 321 -16.61 -1.76 -16.24
CA VAL A 321 -15.95 -2.85 -15.51
C VAL A 321 -16.19 -4.17 -16.24
N SER A 322 -15.15 -4.76 -16.82
CA SER A 322 -15.22 -6.00 -17.60
C SER A 322 -14.53 -7.19 -16.93
N GLU A 323 -13.46 -6.91 -16.19
CA GLU A 323 -12.60 -7.88 -15.54
C GLU A 323 -12.37 -7.47 -14.09
N ILE A 324 -11.72 -8.32 -13.28
CA ILE A 324 -11.40 -8.00 -11.87
C ILE A 324 -10.62 -6.69 -11.79
N ILE A 325 -9.63 -6.49 -12.66
CA ILE A 325 -8.89 -5.24 -12.77
C ILE A 325 -9.25 -4.58 -14.09
N THR A 326 -9.94 -3.46 -14.04
CA THR A 326 -10.22 -2.63 -15.21
C THR A 326 -9.32 -1.41 -15.20
N SER A 327 -8.38 -1.35 -16.14
CA SER A 327 -7.48 -0.21 -16.31
C SER A 327 -8.05 0.79 -17.31
N ALA A 328 -8.07 2.07 -16.97
CA ALA A 328 -8.49 3.14 -17.83
C ALA A 328 -7.55 4.36 -17.71
N THR A 329 -7.25 4.98 -18.84
CA THR A 329 -6.33 6.13 -18.91
C THR A 329 -7.08 7.34 -19.46
N GLN A 330 -6.89 8.50 -18.83
CA GLN A 330 -7.42 9.76 -19.32
C GLN A 330 -6.92 10.04 -20.75
N GLU A 331 -7.78 10.52 -21.61
CA GLU A 331 -7.42 10.88 -22.99
C GLU A 331 -6.27 11.89 -23.03
N GLY A 332 -5.31 11.65 -23.92
CA GLY A 332 -4.12 12.48 -24.07
C GLY A 332 -2.97 12.16 -23.10
N VAL A 333 -3.18 11.27 -22.11
CA VAL A 333 -2.12 10.78 -21.22
C VAL A 333 -1.42 9.58 -21.84
N THR A 334 -0.09 9.65 -21.98
CA THR A 334 0.73 8.51 -22.42
C THR A 334 1.44 7.90 -21.24
N VAL A 335 1.18 6.63 -20.98
CA VAL A 335 1.91 5.84 -19.96
C VAL A 335 3.21 5.35 -20.61
N SER A 336 4.36 5.90 -20.19
CA SER A 336 5.65 5.30 -20.54
C SER A 336 5.83 4.04 -19.70
N ASN A 337 5.63 2.86 -20.30
CA ASN A 337 5.95 1.59 -19.64
C ASN A 337 7.47 1.48 -19.46
N SER A 338 7.97 1.99 -18.36
CA SER A 338 9.36 1.81 -17.91
C SER A 338 9.57 0.46 -17.20
N ARG A 339 8.88 -0.59 -17.65
CA ARG A 339 9.28 -1.94 -17.24
C ARG A 339 10.53 -2.30 -18.02
N GLY A 340 11.62 -2.52 -17.28
CA GLY A 340 12.93 -2.88 -17.79
C GLY A 340 12.88 -3.90 -18.92
N GLY A 341 13.35 -3.49 -20.09
CA GLY A 341 13.33 -4.27 -21.30
C GLY A 341 14.07 -5.57 -21.16
N GLY A 342 13.38 -6.67 -21.09
CA GLY A 342 13.91 -7.96 -21.49
C GLY A 342 14.41 -7.83 -22.92
N MET A 343 15.73 -7.82 -23.12
CA MET A 343 16.37 -7.83 -24.44
C MET A 343 15.92 -9.06 -25.22
N ASN A 344 14.97 -8.89 -26.09
CA ASN A 344 14.66 -9.89 -27.12
C ASN A 344 15.80 -9.87 -28.16
N LYS A 345 16.86 -10.64 -27.90
CA LYS A 345 17.91 -10.95 -28.87
C LYS A 345 17.38 -11.99 -29.85
N ASN A 346 16.66 -11.56 -30.87
CA ASN A 346 16.46 -12.37 -32.06
C ASN A 346 16.58 -11.49 -33.30
N GLY A 347 17.84 -11.19 -33.65
CA GLY A 347 18.25 -10.60 -34.94
C GLY A 347 19.20 -11.56 -35.61
N GLY A 348 18.64 -12.55 -36.33
CA GLY A 348 19.40 -13.45 -37.19
C GLY A 348 20.10 -12.67 -38.33
N ILE A 349 21.41 -12.63 -38.30
CA ILE A 349 22.22 -12.13 -39.41
C ILE A 349 22.29 -13.24 -40.47
N GLY A 350 21.49 -13.11 -41.53
CA GLY A 350 21.67 -13.89 -42.74
C GLY A 350 22.99 -13.54 -43.42
N ARG A 351 23.95 -14.49 -43.45
CA ARG A 351 25.10 -14.45 -44.33
C ARG A 351 24.64 -14.75 -45.75
N GLY A 352 24.61 -13.74 -46.60
CA GLY A 352 24.55 -13.90 -48.04
C GLY A 352 25.96 -14.16 -48.57
N ASN A 353 26.14 -15.31 -49.24
CA ASN A 353 27.29 -15.60 -50.11
C ASN A 353 27.23 -14.76 -51.39
N ARG A 354 28.30 -14.08 -51.63
CA ARG A 354 28.96 -14.00 -52.96
C ARG A 354 30.38 -13.45 -52.81
#